data_64cc7214df8c1c3e964ad3e8f6f04ce9
#
_entry.id   64cc7214df8c1c3e964ad3e8f6f04ce9
#
_cell.length_a   1.000
_cell.length_b   1.000
_cell.length_c   1.000
_cell.angle_alpha   90.00
_cell.angle_beta   90.00
_cell.angle_gamma   90.00
#
_symmetry.space_group_name_H-M   'P 1'
#
loop_
_entity.id
_entity.type
_entity.pdbx_description
1 polymer ?
#
loop_
_entity_poly.entity_id
_entity_poly.type
_entity_poly.pdbx_seq_one_letter_code
_entity_poly.pdbx_strand_id
1 'polypeptide(L)'
;MAQVRNLLNLEPPSLFLEVESALRNVLGTADPAKQADSVLRLSNHYVSSPDALSPWQKAWAMNALLSYYHPLNQSRAYGVANRGVQLGFFEGIETLYDFGAGTGAGTIGILAACPEIRKVILSDHSTEVLKAANSLFSNLRSLKDAGIKWEARTETLEEGIVPVAPSSSLALFSYVLTEANAIDRFERFLKRGNQHSFEAIAILEPSTSADGRRLQRLRSVLLENDYHIWAPCTHADKCPLLEESDRDWCHDRFPPFLPVWWKNLEAGLPMKNQSLTVSYLLARKKAPSDSRKFVRVTGDPLHEKTKIRQLICRGPHREFISWFPSRFEKPAAKELKDFDLARGDLFLDDQRFWKDQRGAERGHEYRLTENEVYQIRASLDELAIKPSR
;
A
#
# COMPACT_ATOMS: atom_id res chain seq x y z
N MET A 1 -14.43 -5.62 -9.27
CA MET A 1 -14.27 -7.05 -8.89
C MET A 1 -13.40 -7.86 -9.87
N ALA A 2 -13.16 -7.43 -11.12
CA ALA A 2 -12.36 -8.20 -12.07
C ALA A 2 -10.90 -8.38 -11.63
N GLN A 3 -10.18 -7.35 -11.21
CA GLN A 3 -8.82 -7.49 -10.68
C GLN A 3 -8.78 -8.20 -9.32
N VAL A 4 -9.75 -7.96 -8.45
CA VAL A 4 -9.89 -8.71 -7.19
C VAL A 4 -10.23 -10.18 -7.48
N ARG A 5 -11.04 -10.48 -8.52
CA ARG A 5 -11.34 -11.87 -8.94
C ARG A 5 -10.12 -12.60 -9.48
N ASN A 6 -9.25 -11.94 -10.25
CA ASN A 6 -8.02 -12.56 -10.74
C ASN A 6 -6.98 -12.78 -9.63
N LEU A 7 -6.99 -11.96 -8.57
CA LEU A 7 -6.10 -12.10 -7.42
C LEU A 7 -6.60 -13.12 -6.38
N LEU A 8 -7.90 -13.47 -6.36
CA LEU A 8 -8.46 -14.46 -5.43
C LEU A 8 -7.98 -15.90 -5.70
N ASN A 9 -7.38 -16.17 -6.87
CA ASN A 9 -6.82 -17.47 -7.23
C ASN A 9 -5.27 -17.48 -7.17
N LEU A 10 -4.63 -16.42 -6.67
CA LEU A 10 -3.18 -16.42 -6.50
C LEU A 10 -2.82 -17.17 -5.22
N GLU A 11 -1.88 -18.11 -5.35
CA GLU A 11 -1.27 -18.73 -4.18
C GLU A 11 -0.41 -17.72 -3.40
N PRO A 12 -0.36 -17.83 -2.07
CA PRO A 12 0.52 -16.98 -1.28
C PRO A 12 1.98 -17.21 -1.65
N PRO A 13 2.83 -16.18 -1.65
CA PRO A 13 4.27 -16.36 -1.85
C PRO A 13 4.86 -17.40 -0.90
N SER A 14 5.81 -18.21 -1.38
CA SER A 14 6.47 -19.24 -0.56
C SER A 14 7.06 -18.67 0.73
N LEU A 15 7.62 -17.47 0.67
CA LEU A 15 8.13 -16.74 1.83
C LEU A 15 7.05 -16.53 2.91
N PHE A 16 5.78 -16.32 2.53
CA PHE A 16 4.68 -16.15 3.50
C PHE A 16 4.37 -17.46 4.25
N LEU A 17 4.51 -18.61 3.60
CA LEU A 17 4.34 -19.90 4.26
C LEU A 17 5.45 -20.17 5.29
N GLU A 18 6.68 -19.75 4.99
CA GLU A 18 7.79 -19.81 5.94
C GLU A 18 7.56 -18.89 7.13
N VAL A 19 7.11 -17.65 6.88
CA VAL A 19 6.75 -16.69 7.93
C VAL A 19 5.61 -17.22 8.80
N GLU A 20 4.58 -17.80 8.19
CA GLU A 20 3.51 -18.45 8.93
C GLU A 20 4.04 -19.50 9.90
N SER A 21 4.92 -20.38 9.41
CA SER A 21 5.54 -21.42 10.24
C SER A 21 6.39 -20.81 11.37
N ALA A 22 7.20 -19.79 11.08
CA ALA A 22 8.02 -19.12 12.07
C ALA A 22 7.18 -18.41 13.14
N LEU A 23 6.11 -17.72 12.74
CA LEU A 23 5.17 -17.08 13.67
C LEU A 23 4.48 -18.10 14.58
N ARG A 24 4.06 -19.27 14.05
CA ARG A 24 3.49 -20.35 14.86
C ARG A 24 4.45 -20.85 15.92
N ASN A 25 5.72 -20.98 15.59
CA ASN A 25 6.75 -21.41 16.54
C ASN A 25 6.92 -20.41 17.69
N VAL A 26 6.83 -19.11 17.40
CA VAL A 26 6.94 -18.04 18.41
C VAL A 26 5.66 -17.91 19.25
N LEU A 27 4.49 -18.00 18.61
CA LEU A 27 3.18 -17.85 19.28
C LEU A 27 2.78 -19.12 20.06
N GLY A 28 3.31 -20.28 19.70
CA GLY A 28 2.93 -21.57 20.29
C GLY A 28 1.46 -21.93 20.02
N THR A 29 0.89 -22.74 20.90
CA THR A 29 -0.54 -23.13 20.87
C THR A 29 -1.41 -22.05 21.53
N ALA A 30 -1.38 -20.83 20.97
CA ALA A 30 -2.12 -19.71 21.54
C ALA A 30 -3.64 -19.92 21.38
N ASP A 31 -4.37 -19.65 22.46
CA ASP A 31 -5.83 -19.60 22.47
C ASP A 31 -6.33 -18.42 21.60
N PRO A 32 -7.15 -18.67 20.56
CA PRO A 32 -7.68 -17.61 19.69
C PRO A 32 -8.43 -16.50 20.44
N ALA A 33 -9.11 -16.84 21.55
CA ALA A 33 -9.82 -15.85 22.35
C ALA A 33 -8.84 -14.89 23.06
N LYS A 34 -7.74 -15.41 23.60
CA LYS A 34 -6.68 -14.59 24.22
C LYS A 34 -5.94 -13.75 23.18
N GLN A 35 -5.76 -14.28 21.96
CA GLN A 35 -5.20 -13.50 20.87
C GLN A 35 -6.13 -12.36 20.47
N ALA A 36 -7.45 -12.61 20.34
CA ALA A 36 -8.44 -11.58 20.03
C ALA A 36 -8.49 -10.49 21.12
N ASP A 37 -8.45 -10.87 22.40
CA ASP A 37 -8.35 -9.89 23.51
C ASP A 37 -7.10 -9.02 23.37
N SER A 38 -5.95 -9.62 23.09
CA SER A 38 -4.70 -8.89 22.89
C SER A 38 -4.80 -7.88 21.75
N VAL A 39 -5.42 -8.27 20.64
CA VAL A 39 -5.66 -7.39 19.48
C VAL A 39 -6.57 -6.22 19.84
N LEU A 40 -7.68 -6.48 20.53
CA LEU A 40 -8.61 -5.43 20.97
C LEU A 40 -7.93 -4.45 21.93
N ARG A 41 -7.12 -4.93 22.87
CA ARG A 41 -6.35 -4.08 23.79
C ARG A 41 -5.38 -3.17 23.06
N LEU A 42 -4.66 -3.68 22.04
CA LEU A 42 -3.73 -2.87 21.28
C LEU A 42 -4.47 -1.89 20.36
N SER A 43 -5.57 -2.30 19.74
CA SER A 43 -6.44 -1.41 18.98
C SER A 43 -6.98 -0.27 19.84
N ASN A 44 -7.47 -0.56 21.02
CA ASN A 44 -7.95 0.44 21.98
C ASN A 44 -6.83 1.39 22.43
N HIS A 45 -5.61 0.88 22.64
CA HIS A 45 -4.45 1.71 22.96
C HIS A 45 -4.20 2.76 21.86
N TYR A 46 -4.20 2.37 20.60
CA TYR A 46 -4.01 3.32 19.48
C TYR A 46 -5.14 4.36 19.36
N VAL A 47 -6.37 3.97 19.70
CA VAL A 47 -7.52 4.90 19.66
C VAL A 47 -7.51 5.86 20.85
N SER A 48 -7.22 5.35 22.06
CA SER A 48 -7.28 6.15 23.29
C SER A 48 -6.05 6.98 23.56
N SER A 49 -4.92 6.63 22.95
CA SER A 49 -3.63 7.27 23.20
C SER A 49 -2.80 7.31 21.92
N PRO A 50 -3.27 8.07 20.89
CA PRO A 50 -2.68 8.02 19.54
C PRO A 50 -1.22 8.50 19.51
N ASP A 51 -0.81 9.37 20.45
CA ASP A 51 0.55 9.90 20.54
C ASP A 51 1.46 9.08 21.49
N ALA A 52 0.92 8.02 22.13
CA ALA A 52 1.71 7.19 23.03
C ALA A 52 2.51 6.13 22.25
N LEU A 53 3.74 5.88 22.73
CA LEU A 53 4.54 4.79 22.21
C LEU A 53 3.84 3.44 22.40
N SER A 54 3.97 2.57 21.43
CA SER A 54 3.43 1.21 21.50
C SER A 54 4.10 0.41 22.62
N PRO A 55 3.33 -0.30 23.47
CA PRO A 55 3.84 -0.94 24.68
C PRO A 55 4.47 -2.32 24.40
N TRP A 56 5.51 -2.36 23.58
CA TRP A 56 6.15 -3.60 23.10
C TRP A 56 6.75 -4.47 24.20
N GLN A 57 7.01 -3.92 25.40
CA GLN A 57 7.45 -4.67 26.58
C GLN A 57 6.34 -5.55 27.18
N LYS A 58 5.09 -5.33 26.78
CA LYS A 58 3.94 -6.11 27.26
C LYS A 58 3.70 -7.32 26.36
N ALA A 59 3.68 -8.51 26.96
CA ALA A 59 3.47 -9.76 26.20
C ALA A 59 2.18 -9.77 25.36
N TRP A 60 1.10 -9.16 25.85
CA TRP A 60 -0.14 -9.05 25.09
C TRP A 60 0.01 -8.17 23.85
N ALA A 61 0.79 -7.08 23.92
CA ALA A 61 1.01 -6.21 22.75
C ALA A 61 1.85 -6.91 21.70
N MET A 62 2.91 -7.62 22.11
CA MET A 62 3.72 -8.43 21.21
C MET A 62 2.90 -9.59 20.60
N ASN A 63 2.01 -10.22 21.39
CA ASN A 63 1.10 -11.24 20.87
C ASN A 63 0.18 -10.67 19.78
N ALA A 64 -0.46 -9.51 20.02
CA ALA A 64 -1.29 -8.83 19.03
C ALA A 64 -0.49 -8.46 17.78
N LEU A 65 0.73 -7.95 17.94
CA LEU A 65 1.60 -7.59 16.84
C LEU A 65 1.90 -8.81 15.94
N LEU A 66 2.36 -9.92 16.52
CA LEU A 66 2.77 -11.11 15.78
C LEU A 66 1.58 -11.90 15.21
N SER A 67 0.47 -12.00 15.95
CA SER A 67 -0.66 -12.83 15.52
C SER A 67 -1.60 -12.13 14.53
N TYR A 68 -1.66 -10.78 14.57
CA TYR A 68 -2.63 -10.01 13.79
C TYR A 68 -1.98 -8.94 12.90
N TYR A 69 -1.25 -7.97 13.48
CA TYR A 69 -0.75 -6.84 12.69
C TYR A 69 0.36 -7.22 11.71
N HIS A 70 1.25 -8.14 12.10
CA HIS A 70 2.32 -8.60 11.21
C HIS A 70 1.78 -9.24 9.93
N PRO A 71 0.88 -10.25 9.97
CA PRO A 71 0.33 -10.83 8.74
C PRO A 71 -0.44 -9.83 7.86
N LEU A 72 -1.18 -8.91 8.47
CA LEU A 72 -1.90 -7.86 7.74
C LEU A 72 -0.94 -6.91 7.01
N ASN A 73 0.06 -6.39 7.72
CA ASN A 73 0.98 -5.40 7.17
C ASN A 73 1.93 -6.03 6.13
N GLN A 74 2.35 -7.27 6.35
CA GLN A 74 3.08 -8.07 5.36
C GLN A 74 2.28 -8.20 4.05
N SER A 75 1.00 -8.57 4.14
CA SER A 75 0.14 -8.74 2.97
C SER A 75 -0.14 -7.40 2.26
N ARG A 76 -0.33 -6.30 3.01
CA ARG A 76 -0.48 -4.95 2.44
C ARG A 76 0.80 -4.49 1.73
N ALA A 77 1.95 -4.67 2.36
CA ALA A 77 3.24 -4.33 1.78
C ALA A 77 3.53 -5.11 0.50
N TYR A 78 3.16 -6.39 0.45
CA TYR A 78 3.25 -7.21 -0.75
C TYR A 78 2.36 -6.67 -1.89
N GLY A 79 1.12 -6.26 -1.59
CA GLY A 79 0.23 -5.64 -2.57
C GLY A 79 0.83 -4.36 -3.17
N VAL A 80 1.38 -3.48 -2.31
CA VAL A 80 2.06 -2.25 -2.74
C VAL A 80 3.34 -2.56 -3.52
N ALA A 81 4.14 -3.55 -3.08
CA ALA A 81 5.36 -3.95 -3.76
C ALA A 81 5.07 -4.47 -5.17
N ASN A 82 4.05 -5.31 -5.36
CA ASN A 82 3.65 -5.77 -6.69
C ASN A 82 3.24 -4.60 -7.60
N ARG A 83 2.56 -3.58 -7.08
CA ARG A 83 2.29 -2.38 -7.85
C ARG A 83 3.58 -1.67 -8.28
N GLY A 84 4.55 -1.57 -7.37
CA GLY A 84 5.86 -1.01 -7.66
C GLY A 84 6.65 -1.81 -8.70
N VAL A 85 6.64 -3.15 -8.60
CA VAL A 85 7.31 -4.04 -9.58
C VAL A 85 6.74 -3.84 -10.98
N GLN A 86 5.41 -3.76 -11.12
CA GLN A 86 4.76 -3.52 -12.42
C GLN A 86 5.19 -2.21 -13.08
N LEU A 87 5.55 -1.22 -12.28
CA LEU A 87 5.99 0.09 -12.75
C LEU A 87 7.52 0.19 -12.92
N GLY A 88 8.28 -0.84 -12.56
CA GLY A 88 9.75 -0.80 -12.54
C GLY A 88 10.33 0.00 -11.36
N PHE A 89 9.53 0.28 -10.32
CA PHE A 89 9.94 1.09 -9.18
C PHE A 89 11.14 0.52 -8.43
N PHE A 90 11.30 -0.80 -8.38
CA PHE A 90 12.37 -1.45 -7.64
C PHE A 90 13.63 -1.74 -8.49
N GLU A 91 13.63 -1.42 -9.78
CA GLU A 91 14.79 -1.66 -10.64
C GLU A 91 16.08 -1.03 -10.08
N GLY A 92 17.13 -1.84 -9.90
CA GLY A 92 18.41 -1.41 -9.37
C GLY A 92 18.42 -1.10 -7.87
N ILE A 93 17.36 -1.42 -7.13
CA ILE A 93 17.36 -1.33 -5.67
C ILE A 93 17.90 -2.62 -5.06
N GLU A 94 19.03 -2.51 -4.36
CA GLU A 94 19.73 -3.65 -3.74
C GLU A 94 19.64 -3.63 -2.22
N THR A 95 19.47 -2.44 -1.61
CA THR A 95 19.44 -2.26 -0.16
C THR A 95 18.14 -1.64 0.30
N LEU A 96 17.48 -2.29 1.25
CA LEU A 96 16.26 -1.81 1.92
C LEU A 96 16.60 -1.36 3.34
N TYR A 97 16.22 -0.13 3.69
CA TYR A 97 16.26 0.43 5.03
C TYR A 97 14.80 0.57 5.52
N ASP A 98 14.42 -0.20 6.53
CA ASP A 98 13.08 -0.19 7.12
C ASP A 98 13.11 0.61 8.42
N PHE A 99 12.55 1.81 8.39
CA PHE A 99 12.50 2.74 9.53
C PHE A 99 11.23 2.49 10.35
N GLY A 100 11.39 2.18 11.62
CA GLY A 100 10.30 1.72 12.47
C GLY A 100 9.85 0.31 12.07
N ALA A 101 10.82 -0.55 11.79
CA ALA A 101 10.61 -1.87 11.19
C ALA A 101 9.68 -2.79 12.00
N GLY A 102 9.54 -2.54 13.31
CA GLY A 102 8.79 -3.43 14.18
C GLY A 102 9.31 -4.86 14.07
N THR A 103 8.43 -5.78 13.68
CA THR A 103 8.80 -7.19 13.43
C THR A 103 9.23 -7.48 11.97
N GLY A 104 9.43 -6.44 11.15
CA GLY A 104 9.85 -6.58 9.77
C GLY A 104 8.75 -6.97 8.77
N ALA A 105 7.49 -6.76 9.13
CA ALA A 105 6.35 -7.13 8.28
C ALA A 105 6.37 -6.41 6.92
N GLY A 106 6.65 -5.10 6.91
CA GLY A 106 6.79 -4.31 5.68
C GLY A 106 7.91 -4.84 4.79
N THR A 107 9.08 -5.06 5.38
CA THR A 107 10.24 -5.66 4.71
C THR A 107 9.91 -7.00 4.07
N ILE A 108 9.29 -7.93 4.81
CA ILE A 108 8.94 -9.27 4.30
C ILE A 108 7.99 -9.16 3.10
N GLY A 109 6.98 -8.27 3.19
CA GLY A 109 6.07 -8.05 2.07
C GLY A 109 6.78 -7.55 0.81
N ILE A 110 7.76 -6.65 0.95
CA ILE A 110 8.57 -6.18 -0.18
C ILE A 110 9.48 -7.28 -0.71
N LEU A 111 10.21 -8.00 0.15
CA LEU A 111 11.11 -9.09 -0.27
C LEU A 111 10.37 -10.20 -1.02
N ALA A 112 9.12 -10.47 -0.67
CA ALA A 112 8.31 -11.47 -1.36
C ALA A 112 8.00 -11.11 -2.83
N ALA A 113 8.05 -9.81 -3.18
CA ALA A 113 7.80 -9.31 -4.53
C ALA A 113 9.10 -8.92 -5.27
N CYS A 114 10.18 -8.60 -4.55
CA CYS A 114 11.39 -7.96 -5.08
C CYS A 114 12.63 -8.81 -4.82
N PRO A 115 12.93 -9.80 -5.67
CA PRO A 115 14.04 -10.73 -5.46
C PRO A 115 15.42 -10.09 -5.66
N GLU A 116 15.51 -8.84 -6.12
CA GLU A 116 16.78 -8.14 -6.37
C GLU A 116 17.41 -7.56 -5.10
N ILE A 117 16.63 -7.37 -4.03
CA ILE A 117 17.13 -6.86 -2.75
C ILE A 117 18.07 -7.88 -2.11
N ARG A 118 19.27 -7.43 -1.72
CA ARG A 118 20.33 -8.27 -1.15
C ARG A 118 20.69 -7.91 0.29
N LYS A 119 20.40 -6.67 0.68
CA LYS A 119 20.71 -6.19 2.03
C LYS A 119 19.50 -5.52 2.65
N VAL A 120 19.25 -5.79 3.93
CA VAL A 120 18.16 -5.22 4.72
C VAL A 120 18.73 -4.64 6.01
N ILE A 121 18.34 -3.41 6.34
CA ILE A 121 18.61 -2.77 7.61
C ILE A 121 17.24 -2.52 8.29
N LEU A 122 17.01 -3.22 9.39
CA LEU A 122 15.82 -3.04 10.23
C LEU A 122 16.16 -2.06 11.34
N SER A 123 15.54 -0.91 11.36
CA SER A 123 15.73 0.13 12.37
C SER A 123 14.45 0.35 13.17
N ASP A 124 14.52 0.32 14.49
CA ASP A 124 13.41 0.61 15.39
C ASP A 124 13.94 1.13 16.72
N HIS A 125 13.14 1.91 17.44
CA HIS A 125 13.49 2.40 18.78
C HIS A 125 13.36 1.31 19.86
N SER A 126 12.57 0.24 19.58
CA SER A 126 12.31 -0.86 20.51
C SER A 126 13.21 -2.07 20.22
N THR A 127 14.04 -2.41 21.19
CA THR A 127 14.85 -3.63 21.14
C THR A 127 14.02 -4.91 21.15
N GLU A 128 12.84 -4.88 21.77
CA GLU A 128 11.94 -6.04 21.89
C GLU A 128 11.40 -6.48 20.54
N VAL A 129 10.91 -5.54 19.73
CA VAL A 129 10.41 -5.87 18.38
C VAL A 129 11.53 -6.27 17.45
N LEU A 130 12.72 -5.65 17.56
CA LEU A 130 13.88 -6.04 16.77
C LEU A 130 14.42 -7.43 17.12
N LYS A 131 14.35 -7.85 18.39
CA LYS A 131 14.65 -9.23 18.78
C LYS A 131 13.68 -10.21 18.14
N ALA A 132 12.36 -9.87 18.12
CA ALA A 132 11.36 -10.68 17.47
C ALA A 132 11.58 -10.74 15.94
N ALA A 133 11.88 -9.60 15.30
CA ALA A 133 12.23 -9.53 13.88
C ALA A 133 13.44 -10.42 13.56
N ASN A 134 14.54 -10.27 14.31
CA ASN A 134 15.75 -11.04 14.10
C ASN A 134 15.51 -12.55 14.28
N SER A 135 14.73 -12.94 15.28
CA SER A 135 14.32 -14.33 15.48
C SER A 135 13.53 -14.84 14.27
N LEU A 136 12.57 -14.05 13.77
CA LEU A 136 11.77 -14.38 12.59
C LEU A 136 12.66 -14.59 11.36
N PHE A 137 13.46 -13.58 11.00
CA PHE A 137 14.32 -13.59 9.82
C PHE A 137 15.35 -14.75 9.86
N SER A 138 15.86 -15.08 11.04
CA SER A 138 16.78 -16.21 11.23
C SER A 138 16.16 -17.58 10.91
N ASN A 139 14.82 -17.67 10.93
CA ASN A 139 14.08 -18.90 10.63
C ASN A 139 13.58 -18.95 9.17
N LEU A 140 13.79 -17.90 8.37
CA LEU A 140 13.36 -17.86 6.97
C LEU A 140 14.46 -18.43 6.07
N ARG A 141 14.23 -19.65 5.58
CA ARG A 141 15.17 -20.35 4.73
C ARG A 141 15.35 -19.66 3.39
N SER A 142 14.26 -19.20 2.78
CA SER A 142 14.28 -18.50 1.49
C SER A 142 15.23 -17.28 1.50
N LEU A 143 15.32 -16.54 2.60
CA LEU A 143 16.24 -15.41 2.70
C LEU A 143 17.71 -15.84 2.71
N LYS A 144 18.01 -16.95 3.40
CA LYS A 144 19.37 -17.52 3.44
C LYS A 144 19.77 -18.07 2.07
N ASP A 145 18.89 -18.82 1.44
CA ASP A 145 19.11 -19.43 0.12
C ASP A 145 19.31 -18.35 -0.96
N ALA A 146 18.59 -17.21 -0.85
CA ALA A 146 18.76 -16.04 -1.71
C ALA A 146 20.00 -15.20 -1.37
N GLY A 147 20.73 -15.51 -0.31
CA GLY A 147 21.91 -14.75 0.14
C GLY A 147 21.57 -13.36 0.68
N ILE A 148 20.35 -13.13 1.13
CA ILE A 148 19.94 -11.84 1.70
C ILE A 148 20.57 -11.68 3.08
N LYS A 149 21.26 -10.55 3.26
CA LYS A 149 21.89 -10.17 4.55
C LYS A 149 20.99 -9.17 5.26
N TRP A 150 20.81 -9.31 6.57
CA TRP A 150 20.09 -8.34 7.37
C TRP A 150 20.85 -7.97 8.63
N GLU A 151 20.59 -6.76 9.11
CA GLU A 151 21.03 -6.29 10.41
C GLU A 151 19.89 -5.52 11.10
N ALA A 152 19.83 -5.62 12.43
CA ALA A 152 18.86 -4.89 13.24
C ALA A 152 19.61 -3.82 14.05
N ARG A 153 19.09 -2.57 14.03
CA ARG A 153 19.69 -1.41 14.69
C ARG A 153 18.66 -0.74 15.60
N THR A 154 18.97 -0.60 16.86
CA THR A 154 18.16 0.18 17.79
C THR A 154 18.50 1.66 17.62
N GLU A 155 17.66 2.37 16.89
CA GLU A 155 17.83 3.77 16.50
C GLU A 155 16.49 4.46 16.40
N THR A 156 16.46 5.77 16.57
CA THR A 156 15.31 6.61 16.27
C THR A 156 15.40 7.19 14.86
N LEU A 157 14.27 7.64 14.31
CA LEU A 157 14.26 8.31 13.00
C LEU A 157 15.11 9.57 12.99
N GLU A 158 15.26 10.24 14.14
CA GLU A 158 16.04 11.46 14.31
C GLU A 158 17.55 11.22 14.31
N GLU A 159 18.02 10.06 14.73
CA GLU A 159 19.46 9.71 14.72
C GLU A 159 19.98 9.44 13.32
N GLY A 160 19.10 9.11 12.41
CA GLY A 160 19.29 9.14 10.98
C GLY A 160 20.36 8.21 10.42
N ILE A 161 19.94 7.15 9.75
CA ILE A 161 20.83 6.32 8.92
C ILE A 161 21.05 7.03 7.59
N VAL A 162 22.32 7.17 7.21
CA VAL A 162 22.73 7.60 5.87
C VAL A 162 22.99 6.36 5.03
N PRO A 163 22.40 6.24 3.83
CA PRO A 163 22.63 5.08 2.98
C PRO A 163 24.07 5.02 2.50
N VAL A 164 24.68 3.85 2.57
CA VAL A 164 26.06 3.63 2.10
C VAL A 164 26.14 3.69 0.57
N ALA A 165 25.07 3.28 -0.12
CA ALA A 165 24.95 3.31 -1.57
C ALA A 165 23.61 4.01 -1.96
N PRO A 166 23.58 5.36 -2.01
CA PRO A 166 22.36 6.12 -2.23
C PRO A 166 21.59 5.70 -3.48
N SER A 167 22.28 5.48 -4.60
CA SER A 167 21.70 5.17 -5.92
C SER A 167 21.00 3.81 -6.02
N SER A 168 21.18 2.92 -5.04
CA SER A 168 20.56 1.59 -4.98
C SER A 168 19.81 1.34 -3.67
N SER A 169 19.49 2.41 -2.94
CA SER A 169 18.88 2.31 -1.61
C SER A 169 17.42 2.76 -1.61
N LEU A 170 16.59 1.98 -0.94
CA LEU A 170 15.18 2.26 -0.63
C LEU A 170 15.01 2.55 0.86
N ALA A 171 14.36 3.67 1.20
CA ALA A 171 13.83 3.92 2.53
C ALA A 171 12.37 3.47 2.60
N LEU A 172 12.06 2.59 3.53
CA LEU A 172 10.71 2.11 3.81
C LEU A 172 10.22 2.74 5.13
N PHE A 173 9.01 3.29 5.11
CA PHE A 173 8.26 3.73 6.28
C PHE A 173 6.92 2.99 6.26
N SER A 174 6.74 2.04 7.15
CA SER A 174 5.54 1.20 7.17
C SER A 174 4.82 1.35 8.51
N TYR A 175 3.74 2.15 8.52
CA TYR A 175 2.96 2.48 9.71
C TYR A 175 3.75 3.24 10.79
N VAL A 176 4.60 4.16 10.36
CA VAL A 176 5.51 4.95 11.22
C VAL A 176 5.13 6.42 11.26
N LEU A 177 4.61 6.94 10.15
CA LEU A 177 4.29 8.37 10.02
C LEU A 177 2.84 8.69 10.45
N THR A 178 2.27 7.90 11.34
CA THR A 178 0.93 8.11 11.93
C THR A 178 0.94 9.08 13.11
N GLU A 179 2.12 9.30 13.71
CA GLU A 179 2.29 10.10 14.93
C GLU A 179 2.12 11.60 14.68
N ALA A 180 1.91 12.35 15.76
CA ALA A 180 1.95 13.81 15.73
C ALA A 180 3.29 14.30 15.20
N ASN A 181 3.27 15.42 14.45
CA ASN A 181 4.46 16.01 13.81
C ASN A 181 5.18 15.12 12.78
N ALA A 182 4.49 14.09 12.24
CA ALA A 182 5.08 13.18 11.26
C ALA A 182 5.63 13.91 10.03
N ILE A 183 4.95 14.97 9.56
CA ILE A 183 5.39 15.76 8.40
C ILE A 183 6.73 16.44 8.73
N ASP A 184 6.82 17.15 9.86
CA ASP A 184 8.04 17.87 10.26
C ASP A 184 9.22 16.92 10.49
N ARG A 185 8.95 15.73 11.07
CA ARG A 185 9.95 14.67 11.26
C ARG A 185 10.46 14.13 9.92
N PHE A 186 9.54 13.90 8.98
CA PHE A 186 9.87 13.42 7.64
C PHE A 186 10.61 14.48 6.82
N GLU A 187 10.23 15.75 6.91
CA GLU A 187 11.00 16.85 6.30
C GLU A 187 12.42 16.95 6.85
N ARG A 188 12.59 16.83 8.17
CA ARG A 188 13.94 16.79 8.77
C ARG A 188 14.75 15.59 8.26
N PHE A 189 14.11 14.42 8.13
CA PHE A 189 14.74 13.25 7.54
C PHE A 189 15.22 13.51 6.10
N LEU A 190 14.40 14.11 5.26
CA LEU A 190 14.78 14.45 3.87
C LEU A 190 15.91 15.47 3.81
N LYS A 191 15.88 16.51 4.64
CA LYS A 191 16.90 17.58 4.67
C LYS A 191 18.28 17.09 5.14
N ARG A 192 18.33 16.10 6.03
CA ARG A 192 19.60 15.46 6.44
C ARG A 192 20.25 14.65 5.31
N GLY A 193 19.41 14.13 4.41
CA GLY A 193 19.83 13.30 3.29
C GLY A 193 20.42 14.04 2.09
N ASN A 194 20.52 15.38 2.10
CA ASN A 194 20.94 16.14 0.90
C ASN A 194 22.30 15.76 0.31
N GLN A 195 23.22 15.20 1.09
CA GLN A 195 24.50 14.63 0.60
C GLN A 195 24.43 13.12 0.35
N HIS A 196 23.40 12.43 0.89
CA HIS A 196 23.24 10.97 0.86
C HIS A 196 21.77 10.59 0.81
N SER A 197 21.00 11.21 -0.09
CA SER A 197 19.55 10.93 -0.22
C SER A 197 19.31 9.50 -0.73
N PHE A 198 18.27 8.86 -0.23
CA PHE A 198 17.81 7.57 -0.77
C PHE A 198 17.35 7.75 -2.23
N GLU A 199 17.66 6.78 -3.09
CA GLU A 199 17.16 6.74 -4.47
C GLU A 199 15.64 6.58 -4.48
N ALA A 200 15.10 5.74 -3.59
CA ALA A 200 13.70 5.44 -3.52
C ALA A 200 13.16 5.56 -2.09
N ILE A 201 11.91 5.96 -1.98
CA ILE A 201 11.15 6.05 -0.73
C ILE A 201 9.82 5.35 -0.92
N ALA A 202 9.49 4.42 -0.02
CA ALA A 202 8.19 3.79 0.07
C ALA A 202 7.55 4.13 1.43
N ILE A 203 6.33 4.65 1.42
CA ILE A 203 5.56 4.98 2.61
C ILE A 203 4.25 4.22 2.54
N LEU A 204 3.94 3.45 3.59
CA LEU A 204 2.70 2.69 3.74
C LEU A 204 2.05 3.09 5.06
N GLU A 205 0.80 3.55 5.00
CA GLU A 205 0.09 4.06 6.16
C GLU A 205 -1.34 3.52 6.24
N PRO A 206 -2.02 3.60 7.39
CA PRO A 206 -3.41 3.23 7.49
C PRO A 206 -4.27 3.98 6.48
N SER A 207 -5.34 3.35 6.01
CA SER A 207 -6.28 3.95 5.05
C SER A 207 -7.39 4.74 5.75
N THR A 208 -7.16 5.28 6.94
CA THR A 208 -8.10 6.22 7.56
C THR A 208 -8.10 7.55 6.81
N SER A 209 -9.16 8.34 6.95
CA SER A 209 -9.22 9.67 6.33
C SER A 209 -8.07 10.57 6.81
N ALA A 210 -7.77 10.54 8.11
CA ALA A 210 -6.70 11.34 8.70
C ALA A 210 -5.32 10.98 8.13
N ASP A 211 -5.00 9.68 8.11
CA ASP A 211 -3.70 9.19 7.64
C ASP A 211 -3.54 9.34 6.13
N GLY A 212 -4.58 9.00 5.35
CA GLY A 212 -4.57 9.17 3.90
C GLY A 212 -4.39 10.64 3.50
N ARG A 213 -5.05 11.58 4.17
CA ARG A 213 -4.88 13.02 3.91
C ARG A 213 -3.52 13.54 4.39
N ARG A 214 -2.98 13.01 5.47
CA ARG A 214 -1.58 13.28 5.89
C ARG A 214 -0.61 12.83 4.80
N LEU A 215 -0.79 11.64 4.27
CA LEU A 215 0.06 11.10 3.21
C LEU A 215 -0.02 11.93 1.91
N GLN A 216 -1.21 12.46 1.57
CA GLN A 216 -1.36 13.40 0.45
C GLN A 216 -0.55 14.69 0.63
N ARG A 217 -0.35 15.16 1.87
CA ARG A 217 0.54 16.31 2.17
C ARG A 217 2.01 15.91 2.05
N LEU A 218 2.40 14.73 2.57
CA LEU A 218 3.76 14.20 2.40
C LEU A 218 4.15 14.01 0.94
N ARG A 219 3.18 13.73 0.06
CA ARG A 219 3.40 13.73 -1.39
C ARG A 219 3.95 15.07 -1.90
N SER A 220 3.41 16.18 -1.45
CA SER A 220 3.89 17.53 -1.84
C SER A 220 5.32 17.76 -1.33
N VAL A 221 5.60 17.36 -0.11
CA VAL A 221 6.96 17.44 0.46
C VAL A 221 7.98 16.61 -0.37
N LEU A 222 7.59 15.42 -0.83
CA LEU A 222 8.46 14.60 -1.69
C LEU A 222 8.74 15.29 -3.04
N LEU A 223 7.72 15.86 -3.68
CA LEU A 223 7.86 16.59 -4.95
C LEU A 223 8.76 17.83 -4.79
N GLU A 224 8.62 18.58 -3.69
CA GLU A 224 9.46 19.74 -3.35
C GLU A 224 10.93 19.37 -3.05
N ASN A 225 11.21 18.10 -2.76
CA ASN A 225 12.54 17.56 -2.52
C ASN A 225 13.06 16.70 -3.70
N ASP A 226 12.65 17.00 -4.94
CA ASP A 226 13.10 16.40 -6.19
C ASP A 226 12.83 14.88 -6.29
N TYR A 227 11.78 14.38 -5.65
CA TYR A 227 11.30 13.03 -5.88
C TYR A 227 10.15 13.02 -6.88
N HIS A 228 10.15 12.07 -7.78
CA HIS A 228 9.03 11.78 -8.68
C HIS A 228 8.13 10.72 -8.05
N ILE A 229 6.82 10.95 -8.06
CA ILE A 229 5.86 9.96 -7.57
C ILE A 229 5.64 8.90 -8.65
N TRP A 230 5.89 7.64 -8.32
CA TRP A 230 5.69 6.48 -9.18
C TRP A 230 4.32 5.83 -8.98
N ALA A 231 3.85 5.81 -7.73
CA ALA A 231 2.53 5.33 -7.35
C ALA A 231 2.09 5.96 -6.01
N PRO A 232 0.79 6.06 -5.75
CA PRO A 232 -0.35 5.70 -6.60
C PRO A 232 -0.75 6.79 -7.59
N CYS A 233 -0.10 7.96 -7.54
CA CYS A 233 -0.47 9.12 -8.36
C CYS A 233 -0.03 8.94 -9.81
N THR A 234 -0.86 9.40 -10.73
CA THR A 234 -0.63 9.37 -12.16
C THR A 234 -0.11 10.72 -12.72
N HIS A 235 0.00 11.74 -11.86
CA HIS A 235 0.45 13.09 -12.19
C HIS A 235 1.19 13.75 -11.01
N ALA A 236 1.95 14.80 -11.29
CA ALA A 236 2.67 15.59 -10.28
C ALA A 236 1.94 16.87 -9.83
N ASP A 237 0.84 17.25 -10.48
CA ASP A 237 0.02 18.42 -10.11
C ASP A 237 -0.51 18.32 -8.68
N LYS A 238 -1.16 19.37 -8.18
CA LYS A 238 -1.83 19.37 -6.87
C LYS A 238 -2.80 18.19 -6.74
N CYS A 239 -2.89 17.62 -5.55
CA CYS A 239 -3.78 16.48 -5.30
C CYS A 239 -5.25 16.95 -5.27
N PRO A 240 -6.10 16.53 -6.22
CA PRO A 240 -7.49 16.99 -6.29
C PRO A 240 -8.33 16.54 -5.09
N LEU A 241 -8.00 15.41 -4.49
CA LEU A 241 -8.72 14.92 -3.30
C LEU A 241 -8.38 15.71 -2.05
N LEU A 242 -7.22 16.37 -2.02
CA LEU A 242 -6.83 17.26 -0.92
C LEU A 242 -7.39 18.67 -1.11
N GLU A 243 -7.34 19.20 -2.34
CA GLU A 243 -7.69 20.56 -2.66
C GLU A 243 -9.20 20.80 -2.82
N GLU A 244 -9.90 19.84 -3.44
CA GLU A 244 -11.31 20.01 -3.84
C GLU A 244 -12.29 19.14 -3.02
N SER A 245 -11.81 18.49 -1.95
CA SER A 245 -12.66 17.65 -1.09
C SER A 245 -12.18 17.60 0.35
N ASP A 246 -13.11 17.72 1.30
CA ASP A 246 -12.85 17.53 2.74
C ASP A 246 -13.09 16.08 3.17
N ARG A 247 -13.68 15.26 2.30
CA ARG A 247 -14.16 13.91 2.64
C ARG A 247 -13.39 12.80 1.96
N ASP A 248 -12.81 13.06 0.79
CA ASP A 248 -12.14 12.04 0.01
C ASP A 248 -10.67 11.91 0.41
N TRP A 249 -10.16 10.69 0.36
CA TRP A 249 -8.74 10.40 0.55
C TRP A 249 -8.31 9.22 -0.30
N CYS A 250 -7.01 9.15 -0.57
CA CYS A 250 -6.43 8.18 -1.48
C CYS A 250 -6.00 6.91 -0.74
N HIS A 251 -6.46 5.75 -1.19
CA HIS A 251 -6.03 4.43 -0.75
C HIS A 251 -6.33 3.39 -1.81
N ASP A 252 -5.67 2.24 -1.73
CA ASP A 252 -5.94 1.07 -2.55
C ASP A 252 -6.47 -0.08 -1.70
N ARG A 253 -7.00 -1.11 -2.40
CA ARG A 253 -7.44 -2.37 -1.84
C ARG A 253 -6.67 -3.51 -2.47
N PHE A 254 -6.20 -4.42 -1.62
CA PHE A 254 -5.49 -5.63 -2.02
C PHE A 254 -6.16 -6.87 -1.44
N PRO A 255 -6.06 -8.04 -2.12
CA PRO A 255 -6.50 -9.29 -1.55
C PRO A 255 -5.63 -9.65 -0.34
N PRO A 256 -6.22 -10.27 0.70
CA PRO A 256 -5.47 -10.73 1.86
C PRO A 256 -4.77 -12.06 1.60
N PHE A 257 -3.48 -12.14 1.95
CA PHE A 257 -2.73 -13.39 2.09
C PHE A 257 -2.46 -13.61 3.58
N LEU A 258 -3.39 -14.29 4.25
CA LEU A 258 -3.41 -14.43 5.69
C LEU A 258 -3.17 -15.87 6.12
N PRO A 259 -2.56 -16.07 7.31
CA PRO A 259 -2.27 -17.40 7.84
C PRO A 259 -3.53 -18.27 8.05
N VAL A 260 -3.35 -19.58 8.07
CA VAL A 260 -4.47 -20.54 8.24
C VAL A 260 -5.23 -20.31 9.55
N TRP A 261 -4.54 -19.90 10.65
CA TRP A 261 -5.21 -19.62 11.94
C TRP A 261 -6.10 -18.37 11.91
N TRP A 262 -5.96 -17.52 10.91
CA TRP A 262 -6.61 -16.21 10.85
C TRP A 262 -8.13 -16.26 11.07
N LYS A 263 -8.79 -17.24 10.45
CA LYS A 263 -10.25 -17.36 10.56
C LYS A 263 -10.74 -17.50 12.00
N ASN A 264 -10.00 -18.26 12.83
CA ASN A 264 -10.33 -18.48 14.23
C ASN A 264 -10.08 -17.22 15.07
N LEU A 265 -8.98 -16.51 14.81
CA LEU A 265 -8.67 -15.25 15.46
C LEU A 265 -9.72 -14.17 15.10
N GLU A 266 -10.01 -14.01 13.80
CA GLU A 266 -10.94 -13.00 13.29
C GLU A 266 -12.38 -13.26 13.75
N ALA A 267 -12.76 -14.51 14.03
CA ALA A 267 -14.06 -14.84 14.58
C ALA A 267 -14.33 -14.12 15.91
N GLY A 268 -13.30 -13.92 16.74
CA GLY A 268 -13.36 -13.19 18.01
C GLY A 268 -13.25 -11.66 17.89
N LEU A 269 -13.14 -11.11 16.67
CA LEU A 269 -12.93 -9.68 16.45
C LEU A 269 -14.15 -9.04 15.77
N PRO A 270 -14.48 -7.77 16.10
CA PRO A 270 -15.51 -7.02 15.39
C PRO A 270 -15.09 -6.63 13.96
N MET A 271 -13.76 -6.53 13.70
CA MET A 271 -13.19 -6.18 12.41
C MET A 271 -13.13 -7.42 11.50
N LYS A 272 -13.47 -7.24 10.22
CA LYS A 272 -13.37 -8.29 9.20
C LYS A 272 -12.51 -7.80 8.03
N ASN A 273 -11.49 -8.58 7.67
CA ASN A 273 -10.49 -8.21 6.68
C ASN A 273 -10.70 -8.99 5.36
N GLN A 274 -11.87 -8.81 4.74
CA GLN A 274 -12.17 -9.42 3.43
C GLN A 274 -11.33 -8.81 2.30
N SER A 275 -10.89 -7.57 2.46
CA SER A 275 -9.92 -6.89 1.62
C SER A 275 -9.04 -6.00 2.48
N LEU A 276 -7.77 -5.85 2.11
CA LEU A 276 -6.82 -5.04 2.84
C LEU A 276 -6.71 -3.66 2.20
N THR A 277 -7.00 -2.62 2.98
CA THR A 277 -6.84 -1.24 2.54
C THR A 277 -5.53 -0.67 3.04
N VAL A 278 -4.87 0.16 2.23
CA VAL A 278 -3.64 0.86 2.57
C VAL A 278 -3.54 2.17 1.78
N SER A 279 -3.12 3.24 2.44
CA SER A 279 -2.65 4.46 1.80
C SER A 279 -1.14 4.36 1.63
N TYR A 280 -0.60 4.72 0.45
CA TYR A 280 0.83 4.56 0.20
C TYR A 280 1.37 5.59 -0.78
N LEU A 281 2.70 5.77 -0.77
CA LEU A 281 3.47 6.51 -1.77
C LEU A 281 4.72 5.72 -2.14
N LEU A 282 4.96 5.60 -3.43
CA LEU A 282 6.23 5.14 -3.99
C LEU A 282 6.85 6.32 -4.73
N ALA A 283 8.03 6.75 -4.33
CA ALA A 283 8.70 7.92 -4.90
C ALA A 283 10.19 7.63 -5.16
N ARG A 284 10.74 8.14 -6.26
CA ARG A 284 12.16 8.00 -6.62
C ARG A 284 12.74 9.31 -7.09
N LYS A 285 14.08 9.46 -6.96
CA LYS A 285 14.84 10.54 -7.61
C LYS A 285 14.78 10.43 -9.13
N LYS A 286 14.78 9.23 -9.65
CA LYS A 286 14.58 8.96 -11.08
C LYS A 286 13.10 9.04 -11.45
N ALA A 287 12.77 9.74 -12.55
CA ALA A 287 11.41 9.78 -13.08
C ALA A 287 10.99 8.40 -13.65
N PRO A 288 9.67 8.07 -13.63
CA PRO A 288 9.18 6.89 -14.32
C PRO A 288 9.59 6.88 -15.79
N SER A 289 10.01 5.72 -16.30
CA SER A 289 10.41 5.56 -17.72
C SER A 289 9.20 5.47 -18.66
N ASP A 290 8.05 5.02 -18.15
CA ASP A 290 6.82 4.93 -18.92
C ASP A 290 6.21 6.33 -19.08
N SER A 291 6.19 6.82 -20.32
CA SER A 291 5.60 8.13 -20.68
C SER A 291 4.10 8.07 -20.90
N ARG A 292 3.47 6.89 -20.88
CA ARG A 292 2.02 6.74 -21.02
C ARG A 292 1.30 7.43 -19.87
N LYS A 293 0.21 8.10 -20.21
CA LYS A 293 -0.64 8.70 -19.19
C LYS A 293 -1.69 7.70 -18.73
N PHE A 294 -1.89 7.65 -17.45
CA PHE A 294 -2.86 6.75 -16.82
C PHE A 294 -3.94 7.52 -16.06
N VAL A 295 -5.12 6.95 -16.05
CA VAL A 295 -6.21 7.34 -15.16
C VAL A 295 -6.28 6.32 -14.04
N ARG A 296 -6.37 6.79 -12.80
CA ARG A 296 -6.54 5.92 -11.64
C ARG A 296 -7.94 6.03 -11.06
N VAL A 297 -8.54 4.91 -10.76
CA VAL A 297 -9.80 4.83 -10.04
C VAL A 297 -9.56 5.06 -8.55
N THR A 298 -10.15 6.10 -7.98
CA THR A 298 -9.92 6.52 -6.59
C THR A 298 -11.14 6.37 -5.69
N GLY A 299 -12.31 6.07 -6.26
CA GLY A 299 -13.56 5.87 -5.54
C GLY A 299 -14.17 4.49 -5.76
N ASP A 300 -15.04 4.08 -4.86
CA ASP A 300 -15.92 2.93 -5.11
C ASP A 300 -17.04 3.34 -6.08
N PRO A 301 -17.62 2.40 -6.86
CA PRO A 301 -18.70 2.71 -7.76
C PRO A 301 -19.93 3.20 -6.99
N LEU A 302 -20.48 4.33 -7.41
CA LEU A 302 -21.74 4.88 -6.92
C LEU A 302 -22.87 4.46 -7.85
N HIS A 303 -23.68 3.52 -7.41
CA HIS A 303 -24.85 3.04 -8.14
C HIS A 303 -26.04 3.96 -7.93
N GLU A 304 -26.36 4.77 -8.92
CA GLU A 304 -27.59 5.56 -9.01
C GLU A 304 -28.65 4.79 -9.81
N LYS A 305 -29.91 5.23 -9.81
CA LYS A 305 -31.05 4.50 -10.40
C LYS A 305 -30.79 3.92 -11.81
N THR A 306 -30.07 4.64 -12.67
CA THR A 306 -29.82 4.23 -14.07
C THR A 306 -28.35 4.43 -14.48
N LYS A 307 -27.52 4.95 -13.58
CA LYS A 307 -26.15 5.41 -13.84
C LYS A 307 -25.21 4.81 -12.81
N ILE A 308 -24.05 4.42 -13.28
CA ILE A 308 -22.90 4.13 -12.41
C ILE A 308 -21.93 5.31 -12.54
N ARG A 309 -21.49 5.84 -11.42
CA ARG A 309 -20.57 6.97 -11.35
C ARG A 309 -19.37 6.60 -10.50
N GLN A 310 -18.18 6.98 -10.93
CA GLN A 310 -16.96 6.62 -10.23
C GLN A 310 -15.94 7.74 -10.22
N LEU A 311 -15.31 7.96 -9.06
CA LEU A 311 -14.28 8.95 -8.86
C LEU A 311 -12.97 8.46 -9.46
N ILE A 312 -12.32 9.31 -10.24
CA ILE A 312 -11.03 9.06 -10.89
C ILE A 312 -10.02 10.15 -10.55
N CYS A 313 -8.74 9.87 -10.85
CA CYS A 313 -7.63 10.80 -10.72
C CYS A 313 -6.73 10.68 -11.96
N ARG A 314 -6.55 11.80 -12.69
CA ARG A 314 -5.65 11.91 -13.85
C ARG A 314 -4.98 13.29 -13.95
N GLY A 315 -5.34 14.23 -13.10
CA GLY A 315 -4.85 15.61 -13.11
C GLY A 315 -5.30 16.36 -11.85
N PRO A 316 -5.18 17.69 -11.85
CA PRO A 316 -5.36 18.51 -10.65
C PRO A 316 -6.82 18.67 -10.20
N HIS A 317 -7.78 18.18 -11.00
CA HIS A 317 -9.19 18.35 -10.70
C HIS A 317 -9.84 17.07 -10.19
N ARG A 318 -10.86 17.23 -9.36
CA ARG A 318 -11.71 16.15 -8.88
C ARG A 318 -12.69 15.75 -9.96
N GLU A 319 -12.47 14.58 -10.55
CA GLU A 319 -13.17 14.14 -11.74
C GLU A 319 -13.91 12.83 -11.52
N PHE A 320 -15.00 12.67 -12.26
CA PHE A 320 -15.80 11.46 -12.30
C PHE A 320 -15.97 10.97 -13.73
N ILE A 321 -16.03 9.67 -13.87
CA ILE A 321 -16.63 9.03 -15.06
C ILE A 321 -17.98 8.47 -14.71
N SER A 322 -18.88 8.43 -15.68
CA SER A 322 -20.20 7.80 -15.53
C SER A 322 -20.63 7.09 -16.79
N TRP A 323 -21.35 6.01 -16.63
CA TRP A 323 -21.95 5.27 -17.74
C TRP A 323 -23.35 4.77 -17.38
N PHE A 324 -24.12 4.39 -18.42
CA PHE A 324 -25.52 4.01 -18.29
C PHE A 324 -25.71 2.61 -18.91
N PRO A 325 -25.54 1.52 -18.18
CA PRO A 325 -25.64 0.16 -18.74
C PRO A 325 -26.95 -0.11 -19.46
N SER A 326 -28.05 0.48 -19.01
CA SER A 326 -29.38 0.32 -19.61
C SER A 326 -29.55 1.00 -20.99
N ARG A 327 -28.58 1.84 -21.38
CA ARG A 327 -28.58 2.55 -22.67
C ARG A 327 -27.65 1.94 -23.70
N PHE A 328 -26.90 0.92 -23.32
CA PHE A 328 -26.05 0.17 -24.23
C PHE A 328 -26.92 -0.70 -25.15
N GLU A 329 -26.42 -0.98 -26.35
CA GLU A 329 -27.05 -1.94 -27.23
C GLU A 329 -27.12 -3.33 -26.56
N LYS A 330 -28.14 -4.13 -26.91
CA LYS A 330 -28.42 -5.41 -26.24
C LYS A 330 -27.18 -6.34 -26.15
N PRO A 331 -26.35 -6.53 -27.19
CA PRO A 331 -25.15 -7.34 -27.11
C PRO A 331 -24.17 -6.81 -26.07
N ALA A 332 -23.86 -5.52 -26.12
CA ALA A 332 -22.94 -4.85 -25.22
C ALA A 332 -23.46 -4.80 -23.77
N ALA A 333 -24.76 -4.51 -23.59
CA ALA A 333 -25.38 -4.53 -22.27
C ALA A 333 -25.25 -5.89 -21.57
N LYS A 334 -25.28 -6.98 -22.36
CA LYS A 334 -25.08 -8.35 -21.84
C LYS A 334 -23.59 -8.62 -21.54
N GLU A 335 -22.69 -8.22 -22.41
CA GLU A 335 -21.25 -8.45 -22.28
C GLU A 335 -20.63 -7.60 -21.17
N LEU A 336 -21.05 -6.33 -21.05
CA LEU A 336 -20.59 -5.38 -20.05
C LEU A 336 -21.40 -5.42 -18.75
N LYS A 337 -22.33 -6.38 -18.59
CA LYS A 337 -23.16 -6.52 -17.38
C LYS A 337 -22.37 -6.56 -16.09
N ASP A 338 -21.22 -7.25 -16.14
CA ASP A 338 -20.33 -7.45 -15.01
C ASP A 338 -19.11 -6.49 -15.07
N PHE A 339 -19.14 -5.48 -15.94
CA PHE A 339 -18.10 -4.46 -15.96
C PHE A 339 -18.14 -3.65 -14.68
N ASP A 340 -17.02 -3.67 -13.97
CA ASP A 340 -16.82 -2.97 -12.70
C ASP A 340 -15.38 -2.49 -12.63
N LEU A 341 -15.20 -1.32 -12.08
CA LEU A 341 -13.88 -0.73 -11.83
C LEU A 341 -13.61 -0.78 -10.33
N ALA A 342 -12.52 -1.41 -9.96
CA ALA A 342 -12.10 -1.45 -8.57
C ALA A 342 -11.26 -0.21 -8.22
N ARG A 343 -11.34 0.23 -6.97
CA ARG A 343 -10.44 1.24 -6.44
C ARG A 343 -8.98 0.77 -6.60
N GLY A 344 -8.13 1.63 -7.14
CA GLY A 344 -6.74 1.33 -7.49
C GLY A 344 -6.53 0.84 -8.92
N ASP A 345 -7.60 0.56 -9.68
CA ASP A 345 -7.45 0.22 -11.10
C ASP A 345 -6.81 1.37 -11.87
N LEU A 346 -5.97 1.00 -12.84
CA LEU A 346 -5.33 1.90 -13.79
C LEU A 346 -5.80 1.55 -15.19
N PHE A 347 -6.12 2.57 -15.98
CA PHE A 347 -6.36 2.42 -17.42
C PHE A 347 -5.68 3.57 -18.18
N LEU A 348 -5.45 3.37 -19.47
CA LEU A 348 -4.78 4.37 -20.31
C LEU A 348 -5.65 5.62 -20.45
N ASP A 349 -5.03 6.80 -20.33
CA ASP A 349 -5.68 8.09 -20.53
C ASP A 349 -5.86 8.33 -22.04
N ASP A 350 -7.08 8.20 -22.51
CA ASP A 350 -7.45 8.49 -23.91
C ASP A 350 -8.26 9.78 -23.97
N GLN A 351 -7.78 10.74 -24.74
CA GLN A 351 -8.42 12.04 -24.92
C GLN A 351 -9.87 11.94 -25.40
N ARG A 352 -10.25 10.84 -26.02
CA ARG A 352 -11.62 10.57 -26.46
C ARG A 352 -12.61 10.44 -25.32
N PHE A 353 -12.19 10.00 -24.14
CA PHE A 353 -13.04 9.84 -22.95
C PHE A 353 -13.55 11.16 -22.38
N TRP A 354 -12.88 12.28 -22.70
CA TRP A 354 -13.12 13.57 -22.04
C TRP A 354 -13.97 14.56 -22.87
N LYS A 355 -14.63 14.08 -23.92
CA LYS A 355 -15.38 14.93 -24.85
C LYS A 355 -16.76 15.33 -24.31
N ASP A 356 -17.48 14.42 -23.64
CA ASP A 356 -18.83 14.71 -23.08
C ASP A 356 -18.72 15.10 -21.60
N GLN A 357 -18.12 16.28 -21.36
CA GLN A 357 -18.02 16.86 -20.02
C GLN A 357 -19.37 17.48 -19.63
N ARG A 358 -19.85 17.09 -18.46
CA ARG A 358 -21.01 17.69 -17.83
C ARG A 358 -20.59 18.35 -16.52
N GLY A 359 -20.95 19.63 -16.36
CA GLY A 359 -20.76 20.34 -15.10
C GLY A 359 -21.51 19.62 -13.98
N ALA A 360 -20.82 19.29 -12.90
CA ALA A 360 -21.40 18.81 -11.66
C ALA A 360 -21.04 19.79 -10.54
N GLU A 361 -21.96 20.07 -9.64
CA GLU A 361 -21.73 20.94 -8.48
C GLU A 361 -20.57 20.45 -7.56
N ARG A 362 -20.15 19.19 -7.74
CA ARG A 362 -19.13 18.51 -6.90
C ARG A 362 -17.98 17.89 -7.70
N GLY A 363 -17.60 18.51 -8.82
CA GLY A 363 -16.49 18.07 -9.67
C GLY A 363 -16.91 17.87 -11.12
N HIS A 364 -15.91 17.66 -12.00
CA HIS A 364 -16.16 17.40 -13.41
C HIS A 364 -16.66 15.96 -13.61
N GLU A 365 -17.68 15.76 -14.42
CA GLU A 365 -18.19 14.44 -14.75
C GLU A 365 -18.15 14.22 -16.27
N TYR A 366 -17.53 13.13 -16.69
CA TYR A 366 -17.45 12.70 -18.08
C TYR A 366 -18.34 11.47 -18.29
N ARG A 367 -19.21 11.56 -19.29
CA ARG A 367 -20.08 10.46 -19.63
C ARG A 367 -19.44 9.59 -20.70
N LEU A 368 -19.24 8.33 -20.36
CA LEU A 368 -18.70 7.33 -21.24
C LEU A 368 -19.78 6.72 -22.14
N THR A 369 -19.45 6.53 -23.41
CA THR A 369 -20.18 5.70 -24.35
C THR A 369 -19.85 4.23 -24.15
N GLU A 370 -20.60 3.35 -24.78
CA GLU A 370 -20.37 1.91 -24.81
C GLU A 370 -18.95 1.57 -25.31
N ASN A 371 -18.51 2.19 -26.41
CA ASN A 371 -17.19 1.97 -27.01
C ASN A 371 -16.05 2.38 -26.06
N GLU A 372 -16.21 3.46 -25.33
CA GLU A 372 -15.23 3.92 -24.33
C GLU A 372 -15.14 2.96 -23.15
N VAL A 373 -16.26 2.37 -22.72
CA VAL A 373 -16.26 1.33 -21.69
C VAL A 373 -15.52 0.08 -22.15
N TYR A 374 -15.69 -0.34 -23.42
CA TYR A 374 -14.91 -1.43 -24.00
C TYR A 374 -13.40 -1.11 -24.05
N GLN A 375 -13.04 0.12 -24.40
CA GLN A 375 -11.63 0.53 -24.43
C GLN A 375 -11.00 0.53 -23.04
N ILE A 376 -11.73 1.01 -22.02
CA ILE A 376 -11.26 0.94 -20.63
C ILE A 376 -11.07 -0.52 -20.22
N ARG A 377 -12.01 -1.41 -20.52
CA ARG A 377 -11.90 -2.84 -20.22
C ARG A 377 -10.68 -3.46 -20.88
N ALA A 378 -10.45 -3.20 -22.17
CA ALA A 378 -9.28 -3.69 -22.89
C ALA A 378 -7.97 -3.17 -22.29
N SER A 379 -7.93 -1.90 -21.86
CA SER A 379 -6.79 -1.31 -21.17
C SER A 379 -6.53 -1.97 -19.82
N LEU A 380 -7.58 -2.29 -19.06
CA LEU A 380 -7.43 -3.04 -17.80
C LEU A 380 -6.84 -4.44 -18.04
N ASP A 381 -7.28 -5.13 -19.09
CA ASP A 381 -6.80 -6.47 -19.45
C ASP A 381 -5.32 -6.41 -19.91
N GLU A 382 -4.91 -5.36 -20.64
CA GLU A 382 -3.50 -5.12 -21.02
C GLU A 382 -2.61 -4.88 -19.81
N LEU A 383 -3.10 -4.09 -18.84
CA LEU A 383 -2.38 -3.72 -17.62
C LEU A 383 -2.54 -4.72 -16.47
N ALA A 384 -3.43 -5.71 -16.65
CA ALA A 384 -3.59 -6.78 -15.67
C ALA A 384 -2.29 -7.57 -15.52
N ILE A 385 -1.95 -7.87 -14.28
CA ILE A 385 -0.73 -8.59 -13.91
C ILE A 385 -0.69 -9.91 -14.66
N LYS A 386 0.25 -10.06 -15.59
CA LYS A 386 0.70 -11.41 -15.95
C LYS A 386 1.50 -11.91 -14.76
N PRO A 387 1.11 -13.05 -14.14
CA PRO A 387 1.94 -13.62 -13.09
C PRO A 387 3.34 -13.81 -13.67
N SER A 388 4.36 -13.30 -12.96
CA SER A 388 5.75 -13.60 -13.27
C SER A 388 5.91 -15.12 -13.28
N ARG A 389 6.32 -15.67 -14.41
CA ARG A 389 6.62 -17.09 -14.59
C ARG A 389 7.76 -17.51 -13.69
#